data_8f50d027713b5e0aa656072f1d86419a
#
_entry.id   8f50d027713b5e0aa656072f1d86419a
#
_cell.length_a   1.000
_cell.length_b   1.000
_cell.length_c   1.000
_cell.angle_alpha   90.00
_cell.angle_beta   90.00
_cell.angle_gamma   90.00
#
_symmetry.space_group_name_H-M   'P 1'
#
loop_
_entity.id
_entity.type
_entity.pdbx_description
1 polymer ?
#
loop_
_entity_poly.entity_id
_entity_poly.type
_entity_poly.pdbx_seq_one_letter_code
_entity_poly.pdbx_strand_id
1 'polypeptide(L)'
;MDLEQYGLWARRIADWTVDYLGNLRDRPVRAQTQPGDILRQLPAAPPEGAEAMERIFADFEAIVPDGMTHWQHPRFFAYFPANA
;
A
#
# COMPACT_ATOMS: atom_id res chain seq x y z
N MET A 1 0.36 -5.40 -20.55
CA MET A 1 1.70 -5.44 -19.93
C MET A 1 2.43 -6.67 -20.44
N ASP A 2 3.62 -6.50 -20.98
CA ASP A 2 4.42 -7.64 -21.46
C ASP A 2 5.25 -8.24 -20.31
N LEU A 3 5.95 -9.34 -20.59
CA LEU A 3 6.73 -10.05 -19.58
C LEU A 3 7.89 -9.22 -19.04
N GLU A 4 8.47 -8.37 -19.88
CA GLU A 4 9.56 -7.50 -19.44
C GLU A 4 9.07 -6.48 -18.43
N GLN A 5 7.95 -5.83 -18.71
CA GLN A 5 7.32 -4.89 -17.79
C GLN A 5 6.86 -5.57 -16.51
N TYR A 6 6.29 -6.76 -16.64
CA TYR A 6 5.91 -7.54 -15.47
C TYR A 6 7.09 -7.79 -14.55
N GLY A 7 8.22 -8.22 -15.09
CA GLY A 7 9.41 -8.48 -14.29
C GLY A 7 9.94 -7.22 -13.61
N LEU A 8 9.91 -6.09 -14.32
CA LEU A 8 10.34 -4.82 -13.75
C LEU A 8 9.48 -4.41 -12.57
N TRP A 9 8.17 -4.50 -12.71
CA TRP A 9 7.25 -4.12 -11.63
C TRP A 9 7.24 -5.10 -10.48
N ALA A 10 7.40 -6.40 -10.74
CA ALA A 10 7.54 -7.39 -9.69
C ALA A 10 8.75 -7.09 -8.80
N ARG A 11 9.88 -6.74 -9.41
CA ARG A 11 11.07 -6.37 -8.65
C ARG A 11 10.89 -5.06 -7.88
N ARG A 12 10.24 -4.08 -8.49
CA ARG A 12 9.99 -2.79 -7.83
C ARG A 12 9.06 -2.94 -6.64
N ILE A 13 8.03 -3.75 -6.76
CA ILE A 13 7.10 -4.02 -5.67
C ILE A 13 7.80 -4.80 -4.55
N ALA A 14 8.67 -5.74 -4.89
CA ALA A 14 9.47 -6.46 -3.90
C ALA A 14 10.37 -5.50 -3.12
N ASP A 15 11.03 -4.56 -3.80
CA ASP A 15 11.86 -3.55 -3.15
C ASP A 15 11.02 -2.65 -2.24
N TRP A 16 9.84 -2.23 -2.70
CA TRP A 16 8.92 -1.47 -1.87
C TRP A 16 8.53 -2.23 -0.60
N THR A 17 8.28 -3.53 -0.73
CA THR A 17 7.90 -4.38 0.41
C THR A 17 9.05 -4.47 1.42
N VAL A 18 10.28 -4.61 0.96
CA VAL A 18 11.46 -4.62 1.84
C VAL A 18 11.55 -3.30 2.60
N ASP A 19 11.39 -2.18 1.91
CA ASP A 19 11.43 -0.86 2.54
C ASP A 19 10.28 -0.69 3.54
N TYR A 20 9.09 -1.13 3.18
CA TYR A 20 7.93 -1.08 4.07
C TYR A 20 8.20 -1.85 5.37
N LEU A 21 8.66 -3.08 5.26
CA LEU A 21 8.94 -3.91 6.44
C LEU A 21 10.10 -3.33 7.26
N GLY A 22 11.10 -2.76 6.59
CA GLY A 22 12.23 -2.13 7.25
C GLY A 22 11.87 -0.87 8.02
N ASN A 23 10.86 -0.14 7.58
CA ASN A 23 10.40 1.10 8.21
C ASN A 23 9.12 0.93 9.04
N LEU A 24 8.64 -0.29 9.18
CA LEU A 24 7.36 -0.57 9.81
C LEU A 24 7.29 -0.03 11.25
N ARG A 25 8.40 -0.15 11.98
CA ARG A 25 8.50 0.31 13.36
C ARG A 25 8.25 1.81 13.51
N ASP A 26 8.57 2.59 12.47
CA ASP A 26 8.45 4.04 12.49
C ASP A 26 7.05 4.52 12.09
N ARG A 27 6.18 3.62 11.67
CA ARG A 27 4.81 3.95 11.30
C ARG A 27 3.88 3.79 12.49
N PRO A 28 2.77 4.55 12.55
CA PRO A 28 1.74 4.27 13.54
C PRO A 28 1.09 2.91 13.25
N VAL A 29 0.73 2.17 14.29
CA VAL A 29 0.10 0.85 14.13
C VAL A 29 -1.23 0.98 13.40
N ARG A 30 -2.05 1.94 13.85
CA ARG A 30 -3.37 2.20 13.30
C ARG A 30 -3.33 3.43 12.42
N ALA A 31 -4.15 3.42 11.37
CA ALA A 31 -4.28 4.58 10.50
C ALA A 31 -4.68 5.82 11.31
N GLN A 32 -4.06 6.96 10.98
CA GLN A 32 -4.33 8.24 11.62
C GLN A 32 -5.35 9.06 10.82
N THR A 33 -6.03 8.42 9.89
CA THR A 33 -7.05 9.05 9.05
C THR A 33 -8.40 9.07 9.75
N GLN A 34 -9.25 10.02 9.35
CA GLN A 34 -10.64 10.07 9.78
C GLN A 34 -11.51 9.30 8.79
N PRO A 35 -12.74 8.87 9.21
CA PRO A 35 -13.65 8.23 8.28
C PRO A 35 -13.88 9.08 7.04
N GLY A 36 -13.74 8.48 5.86
CA GLY A 36 -13.92 9.15 4.59
C GLY A 36 -12.66 9.77 3.99
N ASP A 37 -11.56 9.88 4.73
CA ASP A 37 -10.33 10.50 4.21
C ASP A 37 -9.78 9.75 3.00
N ILE A 38 -9.74 8.42 3.07
CA ILE A 38 -9.24 7.61 1.95
C ILE A 38 -10.23 7.67 0.79
N LEU A 39 -11.51 7.55 1.08
CA LEU A 39 -12.55 7.59 0.04
C LEU A 39 -12.49 8.88 -0.77
N ARG A 40 -12.24 10.01 -0.12
CA ARG A 40 -12.14 11.31 -0.80
C ARG A 40 -10.95 11.38 -1.76
N GLN A 41 -9.92 10.58 -1.57
CA GLN A 41 -8.76 10.55 -2.45
C GLN A 41 -8.95 9.64 -3.65
N LEU A 42 -9.97 8.79 -3.64
CA LEU A 42 -10.27 7.90 -4.75
C LEU A 42 -11.12 8.62 -5.79
N PRO A 43 -10.97 8.26 -7.09
CA PRO A 43 -11.85 8.83 -8.11
C PRO A 43 -13.29 8.39 -7.89
N ALA A 44 -14.24 9.21 -8.37
CA ALA A 44 -15.68 8.96 -8.19
C ALA A 44 -16.17 7.70 -8.93
N ALA A 45 -15.45 7.27 -9.96
CA ALA A 45 -15.80 6.14 -10.79
C ALA A 45 -14.55 5.34 -11.16
N PRO A 46 -14.68 4.05 -11.49
CA PRO A 46 -13.53 3.28 -11.97
C PRO A 46 -13.03 3.85 -13.31
N PRO A 47 -11.75 3.62 -13.64
CA PRO A 47 -11.22 4.09 -14.92
C PRO A 47 -11.90 3.39 -16.08
N GLU A 48 -12.14 4.13 -17.19
CA GLU A 48 -12.76 3.58 -18.39
C GLU A 48 -11.76 2.86 -19.29
N GLY A 49 -10.47 3.10 -19.09
CA GLY A 49 -9.42 2.50 -19.89
C GLY A 49 -8.21 2.12 -19.06
N ALA A 50 -7.24 1.49 -19.72
CA ALA A 50 -6.01 1.09 -19.08
C ALA A 50 -5.18 2.31 -18.68
N GLU A 51 -4.50 2.22 -17.55
CA GLU A 51 -3.57 3.24 -17.08
C GLU A 51 -2.16 2.66 -16.98
N ALA A 52 -1.17 3.54 -17.07
CA ALA A 52 0.22 3.13 -16.89
C ALA A 52 0.45 2.61 -15.47
N MET A 53 1.22 1.54 -15.34
CA MET A 53 1.52 0.95 -14.03
C MET A 53 2.22 1.94 -13.11
N GLU A 54 3.03 2.84 -13.66
CA GLU A 54 3.70 3.88 -12.88
C GLU A 54 2.70 4.74 -12.11
N ARG A 55 1.60 5.10 -12.76
CA ARG A 55 0.55 5.91 -12.15
C ARG A 55 -0.23 5.11 -11.11
N ILE A 56 -0.56 3.86 -11.43
CA ILE A 56 -1.28 2.98 -10.51
C ILE A 56 -0.48 2.80 -9.22
N PHE A 57 0.81 2.52 -9.36
CA PHE A 57 1.67 2.30 -8.19
C PHE A 57 1.89 3.58 -7.40
N ALA A 58 2.03 4.72 -8.07
CA ALA A 58 2.15 6.01 -7.40
C ALA A 58 0.90 6.34 -6.58
N ASP A 59 -0.29 6.06 -7.10
CA ASP A 59 -1.53 6.23 -6.37
C ASP A 59 -1.61 5.30 -5.17
N PHE A 60 -1.19 4.05 -5.33
CA PHE A 60 -1.12 3.11 -4.22
C PHE A 60 -0.23 3.65 -3.10
N GLU A 61 0.98 4.09 -3.42
CA GLU A 61 1.92 4.60 -2.42
C GLU A 61 1.39 5.85 -1.70
N ALA A 62 0.68 6.70 -2.43
CA ALA A 62 0.15 7.95 -1.88
C ALA A 62 -1.07 7.74 -0.99
N ILE A 63 -1.88 6.73 -1.27
CA ILE A 63 -3.21 6.58 -0.66
C ILE A 63 -3.28 5.42 0.33
N VAL A 64 -2.83 4.23 -0.07
CA VAL A 64 -3.16 3.00 0.65
C VAL A 64 -2.44 2.85 1.99
N PRO A 65 -1.10 3.06 2.10
CA PRO A 65 -0.41 2.83 3.37
C PRO A 65 -0.95 3.69 4.52
N ASP A 66 -1.40 4.90 4.24
CA ASP A 66 -1.93 5.81 5.27
C ASP A 66 -3.27 5.33 5.84
N GLY A 67 -3.99 4.52 5.10
CA GLY A 67 -5.28 3.97 5.54
C GLY A 67 -5.21 2.56 6.10
N MET A 68 -4.02 1.97 6.22
CA MET A 68 -3.85 0.60 6.67
C MET A 68 -3.63 0.50 8.19
N THR A 69 -4.12 -0.59 8.77
CA THR A 69 -3.65 -1.06 10.07
C THR A 69 -2.48 -2.00 9.81
N HIS A 70 -1.33 -1.73 10.42
CA HIS A 70 -0.11 -2.47 10.16
C HIS A 70 0.00 -3.66 11.10
N TRP A 71 -0.52 -4.79 10.67
CA TRP A 71 -0.62 -6.02 11.48
C TRP A 71 0.73 -6.58 11.91
N GLN A 72 1.77 -6.37 11.13
CA GLN A 72 3.10 -6.89 11.43
C GLN A 72 3.95 -5.92 12.24
N HIS A 73 3.37 -4.78 12.64
CA HIS A 73 4.06 -3.81 13.48
C HIS A 73 4.40 -4.45 14.85
N PRO A 74 5.60 -4.18 15.42
CA PRO A 74 5.98 -4.75 16.71
C PRO A 74 5.03 -4.41 17.86
N ARG A 75 4.25 -3.34 17.72
CA ARG A 75 3.30 -2.88 18.75
C ARG A 75 1.85 -3.21 18.44
N PHE A 76 1.60 -4.14 17.52
CA PHE A 76 0.24 -4.59 17.22
C PHE A 76 -0.14 -5.70 18.20
N PHE A 77 -1.11 -5.43 19.06
CA PHE A 77 -1.50 -6.36 20.13
C PHE A 77 -2.96 -6.81 20.07
N ALA A 78 -3.72 -6.39 19.07
CA ALA A 78 -5.17 -6.58 19.03
C ALA A 78 -5.59 -8.01 18.67
N TYR A 79 -4.89 -8.67 17.75
CA TYR A 79 -5.21 -10.01 17.26
C TYR A 79 -3.94 -10.81 17.15
N PHE A 80 -4.09 -12.16 17.01
CA PHE A 80 -2.96 -13.00 16.65
C PHE A 80 -2.74 -12.90 15.14
N PRO A 81 -1.63 -12.33 14.69
CA PRO A 81 -1.36 -12.28 13.25
C PRO A 81 -1.04 -13.67 12.74
N ALA A 82 -1.64 -14.03 11.60
CA ALA A 82 -1.46 -15.35 10.99
C ALA A 82 -0.05 -15.53 10.41
N ASN A 83 0.60 -14.43 10.03
CA ASN A 83 1.91 -14.42 9.36
C ASN A 83 2.81 -13.36 9.97
N ALA A 84 3.04 -13.48 11.23
CA ALA A 84 3.88 -12.52 11.93
C ALA A 84 5.37 -12.73 11.59
#